data_fd31be339c6369f0dd4e170f99881add
#
_entry.id   fd31be339c6369f0dd4e170f99881add
#
_cell.length_a   1.000
_cell.length_b   1.000
_cell.length_c   1.000
_cell.angle_alpha   90.00
_cell.angle_beta   90.00
_cell.angle_gamma   90.00
#
_symmetry.space_group_name_H-M   'P 1'
#
loop_
_entity.id
_entity.type
_entity.pdbx_description
1 polymer ?
#
loop_
_entity_poly.entity_id
_entity_poly.type
_entity_poly.pdbx_seq_one_letter_code
_entity_poly.pdbx_strand_id
1 'polypeptide(L)'
;MQAQGTPLPVAGANELESIQNQPHIVYLREVGPHYGEVTVAAIDGSSPKSLPTPLKCDRIYYAASSGICLLYDTSTAAQNPLTHIPVWVTLFGSDFQPRHQFTIDGSPSRARLSPDGKYAAFTIFVTGHSYNDVNMSTATILLDTNTGASLGNLEEFETWKDGKLFQAPDFNFWGVTFAQDSNRFYATLRNGETIYLVQGDVAARKLTVLHEGVECPSLSPDGTRIAFKKRMGDRWQLTVLDLATMKEIPLAEKEDVDDQVEWLDNARILYQRANDDSQNWMSVFVVPADGSGEPNIFLQNAASPAVIREQDIHRLSPSLN
;
A
#
# COMPACT_ATOMS: atom_id res chain seq x y z
N MET A 1 -27.22 -5.91 -18.72
CA MET A 1 -26.58 -7.24 -18.94
C MET A 1 -25.10 -6.97 -19.19
N GLN A 2 -24.27 -7.14 -18.16
CA GLN A 2 -22.82 -7.08 -18.34
C GLN A 2 -22.37 -8.35 -19.04
N ALA A 3 -21.63 -8.21 -20.14
CA ALA A 3 -21.04 -9.35 -20.83
C ALA A 3 -20.05 -10.02 -19.87
N GLN A 4 -20.32 -11.27 -19.51
CA GLN A 4 -19.35 -12.11 -18.80
C GLN A 4 -18.20 -12.38 -19.77
N GLY A 5 -17.13 -11.61 -19.63
CA GLY A 5 -15.87 -11.91 -20.33
C GLY A 5 -15.34 -13.26 -19.86
N THR A 6 -14.84 -14.04 -20.79
CA THR A 6 -14.17 -15.31 -20.47
C THR A 6 -12.98 -15.00 -19.54
N PRO A 7 -12.85 -15.66 -18.37
CA PRO A 7 -11.70 -15.47 -17.50
C PRO A 7 -10.42 -15.71 -18.29
N LEU A 8 -9.43 -14.83 -18.14
CA LEU A 8 -8.11 -15.09 -18.70
C LEU A 8 -7.57 -16.39 -18.09
N PRO A 9 -6.89 -17.23 -18.87
CA PRO A 9 -6.27 -18.42 -18.31
C PRO A 9 -5.26 -17.99 -17.26
N VAL A 10 -5.39 -18.54 -16.04
CA VAL A 10 -4.43 -18.32 -14.94
C VAL A 10 -3.05 -18.75 -15.41
N ALA A 11 -2.03 -17.94 -15.11
CA ALA A 11 -0.66 -18.22 -15.49
C ALA A 11 -0.19 -19.61 -15.02
N GLY A 12 0.53 -20.32 -15.87
CA GLY A 12 1.21 -21.54 -15.46
C GLY A 12 2.29 -21.24 -14.40
N ALA A 13 2.51 -22.14 -13.44
CA ALA A 13 3.48 -21.95 -12.38
C ALA A 13 4.88 -21.54 -12.90
N ASN A 14 5.35 -22.18 -13.97
CA ASN A 14 6.67 -21.89 -14.59
C ASN A 14 6.73 -20.47 -15.21
N GLU A 15 5.62 -19.97 -15.76
CA GLU A 15 5.57 -18.62 -16.34
C GLU A 15 5.62 -17.56 -15.23
N LEU A 16 4.90 -17.79 -14.15
CA LEU A 16 4.88 -16.93 -12.98
C LEU A 16 6.26 -16.86 -12.33
N GLU A 17 6.90 -18.00 -12.09
CA GLU A 17 8.26 -18.11 -11.55
C GLU A 17 9.27 -17.38 -12.44
N SER A 18 9.16 -17.49 -13.76
CA SER A 18 10.04 -16.78 -14.71
C SER A 18 9.96 -15.27 -14.56
N ILE A 19 8.77 -14.69 -14.31
CA ILE A 19 8.63 -13.25 -14.07
C ILE A 19 9.13 -12.88 -12.68
N GLN A 20 8.86 -13.68 -11.66
CA GLN A 20 9.26 -13.40 -10.29
C GLN A 20 10.78 -13.44 -10.05
N ASN A 21 11.52 -14.11 -10.91
CA ASN A 21 12.99 -14.16 -10.87
C ASN A 21 13.68 -12.92 -11.50
N GLN A 22 12.91 -11.92 -11.90
CA GLN A 22 13.40 -10.63 -12.42
C GLN A 22 12.61 -9.47 -11.82
N PRO A 23 13.07 -8.21 -11.96
CA PRO A 23 12.31 -7.06 -11.51
C PRO A 23 10.89 -7.06 -12.10
N HIS A 24 9.89 -6.99 -11.22
CA HIS A 24 8.49 -7.09 -11.62
C HIS A 24 7.59 -6.21 -10.75
N ILE A 25 6.37 -6.03 -11.21
CA ILE A 25 5.31 -5.30 -10.51
C ILE A 25 4.10 -6.19 -10.33
N VAL A 26 3.53 -6.15 -9.14
CA VAL A 26 2.23 -6.74 -8.81
C VAL A 26 1.22 -5.62 -8.68
N TYR A 27 0.07 -5.74 -9.32
CA TYR A 27 -0.96 -4.69 -9.34
C TYR A 27 -2.35 -5.26 -9.51
N LEU A 28 -3.37 -4.44 -9.26
CA LEU A 28 -4.78 -4.76 -9.52
C LEU A 28 -5.21 -4.24 -10.89
N ARG A 29 -6.01 -5.00 -11.59
CA ARG A 29 -6.69 -4.54 -12.82
C ARG A 29 -7.95 -3.76 -12.46
N GLU A 30 -8.14 -2.63 -13.12
CA GLU A 30 -9.21 -1.68 -12.84
C GLU A 30 -10.25 -1.59 -13.96
N VAL A 31 -10.43 -2.63 -14.77
CA VAL A 31 -11.30 -2.56 -15.95
C VAL A 31 -12.15 -3.82 -16.15
N GLY A 32 -13.44 -3.59 -16.44
CA GLY A 32 -14.38 -4.59 -16.93
C GLY A 32 -14.50 -5.84 -16.05
N PRO A 33 -14.62 -7.05 -16.65
CA PRO A 33 -14.81 -8.30 -15.89
C PRO A 33 -13.57 -8.70 -15.08
N HIS A 34 -12.43 -8.06 -15.33
CA HIS A 34 -11.14 -8.30 -14.69
C HIS A 34 -10.87 -7.38 -13.50
N TYR A 35 -11.85 -6.57 -13.10
CA TYR A 35 -11.73 -5.66 -11.96
C TYR A 35 -11.32 -6.42 -10.70
N GLY A 36 -10.27 -5.89 -10.02
CA GLY A 36 -9.71 -6.48 -8.81
C GLY A 36 -8.82 -7.70 -9.02
N GLU A 37 -8.64 -8.20 -10.27
CA GLU A 37 -7.71 -9.31 -10.53
C GLU A 37 -6.26 -8.88 -10.25
N VAL A 38 -5.56 -9.66 -9.42
CA VAL A 38 -4.14 -9.48 -9.15
C VAL A 38 -3.34 -9.96 -10.36
N THR A 39 -2.48 -9.10 -10.86
CA THR A 39 -1.69 -9.34 -12.06
C THR A 39 -0.21 -9.07 -11.79
N VAL A 40 0.67 -9.89 -12.37
CA VAL A 40 2.14 -9.75 -12.30
C VAL A 40 2.68 -9.39 -13.68
N ALA A 41 3.58 -8.42 -13.77
CA ALA A 41 4.23 -8.03 -15.02
C ALA A 41 5.70 -7.69 -14.79
N ALA A 42 6.55 -7.95 -15.80
CA ALA A 42 7.94 -7.49 -15.80
C ALA A 42 8.00 -5.96 -15.92
N ILE A 43 8.99 -5.33 -15.28
CA ILE A 43 9.16 -3.86 -15.30
C ILE A 43 9.99 -3.40 -16.50
N ASP A 44 10.76 -4.26 -17.12
CA ASP A 44 11.77 -3.92 -18.13
C ASP A 44 11.22 -3.35 -19.46
N GLY A 45 9.89 -3.30 -19.62
CA GLY A 45 9.23 -2.79 -20.83
C GLY A 45 9.48 -3.63 -22.09
N SER A 46 10.25 -4.70 -22.00
CA SER A 46 10.63 -5.54 -23.14
C SER A 46 9.52 -6.47 -23.60
N SER A 47 8.50 -6.67 -22.78
CA SER A 47 7.26 -7.34 -23.17
C SER A 47 6.19 -7.09 -22.13
N PRO A 48 5.00 -6.62 -22.51
CA PRO A 48 3.89 -6.47 -21.58
C PRO A 48 3.22 -7.82 -21.33
N LYS A 49 3.99 -8.88 -21.01
CA LYS A 49 3.38 -10.14 -20.61
C LYS A 49 2.92 -9.99 -19.18
N SER A 50 1.70 -9.48 -19.03
CA SER A 50 1.02 -9.47 -17.75
C SER A 50 0.33 -10.81 -17.53
N LEU A 51 0.62 -11.43 -16.40
CA LEU A 51 0.06 -12.72 -16.00
C LEU A 51 -0.97 -12.54 -14.89
N PRO A 52 -2.24 -12.86 -15.12
CA PRO A 52 -3.25 -12.87 -14.08
C PRO A 52 -2.97 -14.02 -13.09
N THR A 53 -3.21 -13.76 -11.82
CA THR A 53 -3.14 -14.75 -10.73
C THR A 53 -4.55 -15.19 -10.33
N PRO A 54 -4.71 -16.23 -9.48
CA PRO A 54 -6.04 -16.65 -9.01
C PRO A 54 -6.68 -15.71 -7.99
N LEU A 55 -5.97 -14.64 -7.55
CA LEU A 55 -6.48 -13.74 -6.52
C LEU A 55 -7.26 -12.55 -7.09
N LYS A 56 -8.28 -12.13 -6.33
CA LYS A 56 -8.95 -10.82 -6.47
C LYS A 56 -8.86 -10.06 -5.16
N CYS A 57 -8.61 -8.76 -5.24
CA CYS A 57 -8.44 -7.88 -4.08
C CYS A 57 -9.00 -6.48 -4.38
N ASP A 58 -9.37 -5.75 -3.32
CA ASP A 58 -9.61 -4.30 -3.38
C ASP A 58 -8.33 -3.52 -3.04
N ARG A 59 -7.45 -4.14 -2.24
CA ARG A 59 -6.09 -3.63 -1.94
C ARG A 59 -5.13 -4.80 -1.90
N ILE A 60 -3.93 -4.60 -2.42
CA ILE A 60 -2.86 -5.60 -2.41
C ILE A 60 -1.53 -4.94 -2.08
N TYR A 61 -0.65 -5.70 -1.46
CA TYR A 61 0.79 -5.45 -1.45
C TYR A 61 1.55 -6.77 -1.49
N TYR A 62 2.72 -6.75 -2.12
CA TYR A 62 3.57 -7.93 -2.29
C TYR A 62 5.04 -7.55 -2.10
N ALA A 63 5.77 -8.31 -1.30
CA ALA A 63 7.21 -8.19 -1.09
C ALA A 63 7.77 -9.52 -0.60
N ALA A 64 9.03 -9.81 -0.91
CA ALA A 64 9.77 -10.97 -0.38
C ALA A 64 8.99 -12.30 -0.47
N SER A 65 8.38 -12.57 -1.62
CA SER A 65 7.60 -13.80 -1.89
C SER A 65 6.38 -13.99 -0.98
N SER A 66 5.92 -12.92 -0.32
CA SER A 66 4.73 -12.89 0.52
C SER A 66 3.82 -11.74 0.08
N GLY A 67 2.54 -11.86 0.33
CA GLY A 67 1.58 -10.81 0.02
C GLY A 67 0.44 -10.70 1.01
N ILE A 68 -0.23 -9.55 0.99
CA ILE A 68 -1.47 -9.29 1.70
C ILE A 68 -2.52 -8.77 0.72
N CYS A 69 -3.71 -9.32 0.80
CA CYS A 69 -4.89 -8.97 0.01
C CYS A 69 -6.03 -8.60 0.95
N LEU A 70 -6.65 -7.46 0.70
CA LEU A 70 -7.88 -7.04 1.37
C LEU A 70 -9.00 -7.09 0.33
N LEU A 71 -10.10 -7.77 0.65
CA LEU A 71 -11.24 -7.93 -0.25
C LEU A 71 -12.56 -7.82 0.51
N TYR A 72 -13.48 -7.01 0.04
CA TYR A 72 -14.85 -6.99 0.57
C TYR A 72 -15.54 -8.34 0.42
N ASP A 73 -16.15 -8.83 1.50
CA ASP A 73 -16.99 -10.01 1.44
C ASP A 73 -18.41 -9.64 0.94
N THR A 74 -18.55 -9.57 -0.36
CA THR A 74 -19.85 -9.26 -0.99
C THR A 74 -20.87 -10.40 -0.86
N SER A 75 -20.48 -11.59 -0.41
CA SER A 75 -21.40 -12.73 -0.24
C SER A 75 -22.42 -12.50 0.88
N THR A 76 -22.06 -11.68 1.88
CA THR A 76 -22.91 -11.34 3.02
C THR A 76 -23.72 -10.05 2.81
N ALA A 77 -23.35 -9.20 1.86
CA ALA A 77 -23.98 -7.90 1.62
C ALA A 77 -25.48 -8.00 1.27
N ALA A 78 -25.90 -9.11 0.64
CA ALA A 78 -27.29 -9.34 0.31
C ALA A 78 -28.18 -9.69 1.53
N GLN A 79 -27.59 -10.06 2.67
CA GLN A 79 -28.31 -10.53 3.85
C GLN A 79 -28.60 -9.42 4.85
N ASN A 80 -27.80 -8.35 4.86
CA ASN A 80 -28.04 -7.21 5.76
C ASN A 80 -27.40 -5.91 5.23
N PRO A 81 -28.17 -5.10 4.47
CA PRO A 81 -27.65 -3.85 3.87
C PRO A 81 -27.32 -2.73 4.87
N LEU A 82 -27.60 -2.92 6.14
CA LEU A 82 -27.36 -1.93 7.21
C LEU A 82 -26.14 -2.26 8.07
N THR A 83 -25.46 -3.38 7.85
CA THR A 83 -24.24 -3.75 8.58
C THR A 83 -22.99 -3.54 7.72
N HIS A 84 -21.86 -3.31 8.38
CA HIS A 84 -20.57 -3.25 7.73
C HIS A 84 -20.32 -4.53 6.93
N ILE A 85 -19.90 -4.36 5.68
CA ILE A 85 -19.49 -5.50 4.84
C ILE A 85 -18.14 -5.98 5.41
N PRO A 86 -18.00 -7.26 5.80
CA PRO A 86 -16.72 -7.76 6.27
C PRO A 86 -15.64 -7.68 5.19
N VAL A 87 -14.41 -7.52 5.62
CA VAL A 87 -13.22 -7.53 4.76
C VAL A 87 -12.46 -8.83 5.01
N TRP A 88 -12.26 -9.61 3.97
CA TRP A 88 -11.30 -10.71 4.00
C TRP A 88 -9.89 -10.14 3.98
N VAL A 89 -9.11 -10.49 4.99
CA VAL A 89 -7.66 -10.26 5.08
C VAL A 89 -6.98 -11.58 4.76
N THR A 90 -6.29 -11.66 3.64
CA THR A 90 -5.61 -12.87 3.17
C THR A 90 -4.11 -12.62 3.07
N LEU A 91 -3.32 -13.40 3.82
CA LEU A 91 -1.88 -13.52 3.61
C LEU A 91 -1.64 -14.66 2.62
N PHE A 92 -0.79 -14.45 1.63
CA PHE A 92 -0.53 -15.42 0.55
C PHE A 92 0.97 -15.52 0.22
N GLY A 93 1.37 -16.58 -0.45
CA GLY A 93 2.75 -16.83 -0.85
C GLY A 93 3.07 -16.43 -2.30
N SER A 94 4.28 -16.78 -2.78
CA SER A 94 4.72 -16.53 -4.15
C SER A 94 3.88 -17.25 -5.22
N ASP A 95 3.17 -18.27 -4.84
CA ASP A 95 2.20 -19.01 -5.67
C ASP A 95 0.82 -18.34 -5.74
N PHE A 96 0.65 -17.18 -5.06
CA PHE A 96 -0.60 -16.47 -4.90
C PHE A 96 -1.73 -17.32 -4.31
N GLN A 97 -1.38 -18.36 -3.51
CA GLN A 97 -2.33 -19.15 -2.76
C GLN A 97 -2.45 -18.66 -1.31
N PRO A 98 -3.67 -18.63 -0.74
CA PRO A 98 -3.89 -18.24 0.65
C PRO A 98 -3.10 -19.13 1.62
N ARG A 99 -2.46 -18.50 2.61
CA ARG A 99 -1.78 -19.16 3.74
C ARG A 99 -2.50 -18.94 5.05
N HIS A 100 -2.92 -17.70 5.29
CA HIS A 100 -3.74 -17.32 6.44
C HIS A 100 -4.87 -16.42 5.94
N GLN A 101 -6.05 -16.61 6.48
CA GLN A 101 -7.23 -15.82 6.11
C GLN A 101 -8.16 -15.63 7.31
N PHE A 102 -8.66 -14.42 7.48
CA PHE A 102 -9.65 -14.06 8.49
C PHE A 102 -10.49 -12.88 8.01
N THR A 103 -11.57 -12.58 8.70
CA THR A 103 -12.42 -11.41 8.41
C THR A 103 -12.31 -10.36 9.49
N ILE A 104 -12.49 -9.09 9.10
CA ILE A 104 -12.58 -7.94 9.98
C ILE A 104 -13.66 -6.98 9.45
N ASP A 105 -14.38 -6.32 10.34
CA ASP A 105 -15.39 -5.34 9.95
C ASP A 105 -14.75 -4.00 9.61
N GLY A 106 -15.13 -3.40 8.47
CA GLY A 106 -14.65 -2.10 8.04
C GLY A 106 -14.56 -1.95 6.52
N SER A 107 -13.78 -0.97 6.07
CA SER A 107 -13.52 -0.74 4.64
C SER A 107 -12.03 -0.79 4.34
N PRO A 108 -11.58 -1.52 3.30
CA PRO A 108 -10.16 -1.61 2.94
C PRO A 108 -9.58 -0.24 2.60
N SER A 109 -8.43 0.08 3.17
CA SER A 109 -7.75 1.33 2.86
C SER A 109 -6.33 1.12 2.34
N ARG A 110 -5.41 0.67 3.17
CA ARG A 110 -3.98 0.55 2.83
C ARG A 110 -3.42 -0.80 3.27
N ALA A 111 -2.41 -1.28 2.56
CA ALA A 111 -1.68 -2.50 2.90
C ALA A 111 -0.20 -2.36 2.57
N ARG A 112 0.69 -2.91 3.38
CA ARG A 112 2.15 -2.95 3.18
C ARG A 112 2.74 -4.20 3.81
N LEU A 113 3.88 -4.65 3.27
CA LEU A 113 4.75 -5.66 3.88
C LEU A 113 6.11 -5.06 4.19
N SER A 114 6.79 -5.65 5.17
CA SER A 114 8.20 -5.38 5.41
C SER A 114 9.06 -5.94 4.26
N PRO A 115 10.26 -5.35 4.01
CA PRO A 115 11.15 -5.77 2.92
C PRO A 115 11.62 -7.24 2.99
N ASP A 116 11.57 -7.87 4.17
CA ASP A 116 11.86 -9.29 4.36
C ASP A 116 10.61 -10.18 4.33
N GLY A 117 9.43 -9.58 4.14
CA GLY A 117 8.15 -10.27 4.10
C GLY A 117 7.64 -10.78 5.44
N LYS A 118 8.33 -10.51 6.56
CA LYS A 118 8.00 -11.05 7.89
C LYS A 118 6.79 -10.36 8.52
N TYR A 119 6.61 -9.09 8.28
CA TYR A 119 5.52 -8.29 8.82
C TYR A 119 4.63 -7.77 7.73
N ALA A 120 3.33 -7.77 7.97
CA ALA A 120 2.34 -7.07 7.17
C ALA A 120 1.65 -6.00 8.03
N ALA A 121 1.27 -4.90 7.40
CA ALA A 121 0.44 -3.87 7.98
C ALA A 121 -0.76 -3.64 7.07
N PHE A 122 -1.94 -3.48 7.65
CA PHE A 122 -3.11 -3.04 6.90
C PHE A 122 -3.92 -2.03 7.69
N THR A 123 -4.58 -1.14 6.98
CA THR A 123 -5.49 -0.13 7.51
C THR A 123 -6.88 -0.37 6.96
N ILE A 124 -7.87 -0.33 7.84
CA ILE A 124 -9.29 -0.28 7.49
C ILE A 124 -9.93 0.99 8.07
N PHE A 125 -10.95 1.52 7.39
CA PHE A 125 -11.87 2.46 8.00
C PHE A 125 -12.86 1.70 8.88
N VAL A 126 -12.90 2.05 10.16
CA VAL A 126 -13.89 1.55 11.13
C VAL A 126 -15.17 2.37 10.99
N THR A 127 -15.03 3.69 10.79
CA THR A 127 -16.12 4.60 10.43
C THR A 127 -15.66 5.54 9.31
N GLY A 128 -16.60 5.97 8.47
CA GLY A 128 -16.27 6.73 7.27
C GLY A 128 -15.67 5.87 6.17
N HIS A 129 -15.36 6.47 5.02
CA HIS A 129 -14.80 5.79 3.86
C HIS A 129 -13.67 6.60 3.19
N SER A 130 -13.35 7.77 3.73
CA SER A 130 -12.36 8.70 3.18
C SER A 130 -11.61 9.40 4.31
N TYR A 131 -10.35 9.74 4.07
CA TYR A 131 -9.54 10.58 4.96
C TYR A 131 -10.02 12.04 5.03
N ASN A 132 -10.99 12.44 4.18
CA ASN A 132 -11.69 13.72 4.23
C ASN A 132 -12.95 13.69 5.11
N ASP A 133 -13.40 12.50 5.54
CA ASP A 133 -14.60 12.42 6.39
C ASP A 133 -14.30 12.97 7.79
N VAL A 134 -15.18 13.84 8.28
CA VAL A 134 -15.01 14.50 9.59
C VAL A 134 -14.99 13.48 10.74
N ASN A 135 -15.81 12.44 10.63
CA ASN A 135 -15.96 11.39 11.65
C ASN A 135 -15.26 10.08 11.26
N MET A 136 -14.22 10.14 10.42
CA MET A 136 -13.49 8.93 10.07
C MET A 136 -12.74 8.38 11.28
N SER A 137 -12.76 7.08 11.40
CA SER A 137 -11.90 6.33 12.33
C SER A 137 -11.26 5.18 11.57
N THR A 138 -10.01 4.91 11.86
CA THR A 138 -9.23 3.83 11.25
C THR A 138 -8.72 2.86 12.30
N ALA A 139 -8.50 1.61 11.89
CA ALA A 139 -7.67 0.66 12.63
C ALA A 139 -6.49 0.25 11.75
N THR A 140 -5.28 0.38 12.27
CA THR A 140 -4.06 -0.06 11.58
C THR A 140 -3.41 -1.19 12.36
N ILE A 141 -3.45 -2.39 11.78
CA ILE A 141 -3.07 -3.63 12.42
C ILE A 141 -1.78 -4.16 11.81
N LEU A 142 -0.84 -4.56 12.66
CA LEU A 142 0.36 -5.30 12.28
C LEU A 142 0.14 -6.80 12.45
N LEU A 143 0.67 -7.58 11.49
CA LEU A 143 0.60 -9.04 11.48
C LEU A 143 2.02 -9.64 11.33
N ASP A 144 2.23 -10.79 11.93
CA ASP A 144 3.30 -11.71 11.56
C ASP A 144 2.82 -12.56 10.36
N THR A 145 3.50 -12.50 9.23
CA THR A 145 3.05 -13.15 7.99
C THR A 145 3.19 -14.67 8.02
N ASN A 146 4.13 -15.20 8.83
CA ASN A 146 4.36 -16.63 8.91
C ASN A 146 3.28 -17.34 9.72
N THR A 147 2.79 -16.68 10.76
CA THR A 147 1.81 -17.26 11.70
C THR A 147 0.38 -16.75 11.46
N GLY A 148 0.24 -15.62 10.75
CA GLY A 148 -1.04 -14.91 10.63
C GLY A 148 -1.47 -14.20 11.92
N ALA A 149 -0.64 -14.21 12.97
CA ALA A 149 -0.98 -13.63 14.26
C ALA A 149 -0.95 -12.10 14.23
N SER A 150 -1.92 -11.48 14.90
CA SER A 150 -1.90 -10.03 15.14
C SER A 150 -0.81 -9.67 16.14
N LEU A 151 -0.02 -8.66 15.78
CA LEU A 151 0.96 -8.02 16.66
C LEU A 151 0.37 -6.79 17.37
N GLY A 152 -0.89 -6.44 17.05
CA GLY A 152 -1.67 -5.38 17.67
C GLY A 152 -2.07 -4.25 16.73
N ASN A 153 -2.97 -3.39 17.23
CA ASN A 153 -3.30 -2.12 16.59
C ASN A 153 -2.26 -1.06 16.99
N LEU A 154 -1.89 -0.15 16.07
CA LEU A 154 -0.95 0.93 16.37
C LEU A 154 -1.41 1.86 17.50
N GLU A 155 -2.71 1.96 17.75
CA GLU A 155 -3.27 2.70 18.88
C GLU A 155 -2.87 2.12 20.25
N GLU A 156 -2.45 0.84 20.29
CA GLU A 156 -1.96 0.16 21.49
C GLU A 156 -0.46 0.39 21.75
N PHE A 157 0.23 1.06 20.82
CA PHE A 157 1.66 1.33 20.93
C PHE A 157 1.89 2.61 21.74
N GLU A 158 2.97 2.64 22.54
CA GLU A 158 3.36 3.86 23.24
C GLU A 158 3.79 4.94 22.25
N THR A 159 3.05 6.03 22.15
CA THR A 159 3.41 7.17 21.31
C THR A 159 4.12 8.26 22.10
N TRP A 160 5.23 8.76 21.58
CA TRP A 160 6.06 9.77 22.21
C TRP A 160 6.19 11.01 21.31
N LYS A 161 6.04 12.20 21.89
CA LYS A 161 6.27 13.50 21.23
C LYS A 161 7.16 14.36 22.13
N ASP A 162 8.24 14.94 21.58
CA ASP A 162 9.18 15.80 22.28
C ASP A 162 9.71 15.19 23.60
N GLY A 163 9.99 13.88 23.57
CA GLY A 163 10.48 13.13 24.73
C GLY A 163 9.46 12.84 25.83
N LYS A 164 8.18 13.13 25.59
CA LYS A 164 7.08 12.88 26.52
C LYS A 164 6.09 11.88 25.95
N LEU A 165 5.46 11.11 26.84
CA LEU A 165 4.36 10.23 26.45
C LEU A 165 3.21 11.09 25.91
N PHE A 166 2.73 10.73 24.71
CA PHE A 166 1.68 11.42 23.99
C PHE A 166 0.52 10.44 23.79
N GLN A 167 -0.62 10.71 24.41
CA GLN A 167 -1.81 9.87 24.35
C GLN A 167 -3.05 10.75 24.21
N ALA A 168 -3.96 10.35 23.35
CA ALA A 168 -5.25 10.97 23.19
C ALA A 168 -6.29 9.93 22.72
N PRO A 169 -7.57 10.08 23.08
CA PRO A 169 -8.61 9.12 22.74
C PRO A 169 -9.03 9.13 21.27
N ASP A 170 -8.60 10.13 20.52
CA ASP A 170 -8.92 10.36 19.10
C ASP A 170 -7.75 10.06 18.16
N PHE A 171 -6.78 9.28 18.60
CA PHE A 171 -5.71 8.81 17.72
C PHE A 171 -6.27 7.95 16.59
N ASN A 172 -5.79 8.24 15.38
CA ASN A 172 -6.03 7.44 14.20
C ASN A 172 -4.72 7.23 13.47
N PHE A 173 -4.42 5.99 13.09
CA PHE A 173 -3.20 5.66 12.36
C PHE A 173 -3.52 5.08 10.99
N TRP A 174 -2.71 5.42 9.97
CA TRP A 174 -2.79 4.80 8.64
C TRP A 174 -1.49 4.92 7.85
N GLY A 175 -1.43 4.22 6.71
CA GLY A 175 -0.37 4.38 5.73
C GLY A 175 1.00 3.94 6.22
N VAL A 176 1.13 2.71 6.75
CA VAL A 176 2.43 2.15 7.18
C VAL A 176 3.37 1.95 6.00
N THR A 177 4.65 2.26 6.19
CA THR A 177 5.76 1.87 5.30
C THR A 177 6.94 1.39 6.15
N PHE A 178 7.53 0.25 5.81
CA PHE A 178 8.61 -0.35 6.58
C PHE A 178 9.99 0.10 6.09
N ALA A 179 10.93 0.23 7.03
CA ALA A 179 12.34 0.43 6.74
C ALA A 179 13.03 -0.89 6.36
N GLN A 180 14.25 -0.79 5.84
CA GLN A 180 15.01 -1.93 5.32
C GLN A 180 15.39 -2.98 6.40
N ASP A 181 15.37 -2.60 7.68
CA ASP A 181 15.58 -3.51 8.82
C ASP A 181 14.31 -4.29 9.22
N SER A 182 13.20 -4.02 8.53
CA SER A 182 11.87 -4.61 8.76
C SER A 182 11.27 -4.36 10.15
N ASN A 183 12.03 -3.85 11.11
CA ASN A 183 11.56 -3.52 12.47
C ASN A 183 11.09 -2.07 12.58
N ARG A 184 11.83 -1.12 11.95
CA ARG A 184 11.38 0.27 11.89
C ARG A 184 10.33 0.43 10.80
N PHE A 185 9.38 1.29 11.07
CA PHE A 185 8.36 1.69 10.10
C PHE A 185 7.99 3.16 10.29
N TYR A 186 7.30 3.71 9.32
CA TYR A 186 6.71 5.03 9.40
C TYR A 186 5.22 4.93 9.14
N ALA A 187 4.44 5.80 9.75
CA ALA A 187 2.99 5.86 9.57
C ALA A 187 2.48 7.30 9.77
N THR A 188 1.26 7.53 9.36
CA THR A 188 0.51 8.73 9.71
C THR A 188 -0.17 8.54 11.06
N LEU A 189 -0.11 9.55 11.92
CA LEU A 189 -0.93 9.72 13.11
C LEU A 189 -1.77 10.98 12.98
N ARG A 190 -3.07 10.88 13.18
CA ARG A 190 -3.96 12.03 13.38
C ARG A 190 -4.36 12.14 14.83
N ASN A 191 -4.31 13.37 15.35
CA ASN A 191 -4.87 13.76 16.64
C ASN A 191 -5.60 15.11 16.47
N GLY A 192 -6.89 15.13 16.65
CA GLY A 192 -7.71 16.28 16.28
C GLY A 192 -7.59 16.60 14.80
N GLU A 193 -7.20 17.81 14.50
CA GLU A 193 -6.95 18.29 13.13
C GLU A 193 -5.48 18.16 12.70
N THR A 194 -4.59 17.78 13.62
CA THR A 194 -3.16 17.73 13.33
C THR A 194 -2.75 16.35 12.85
N ILE A 195 -2.01 16.33 11.76
CA ILE A 195 -1.45 15.15 11.13
C ILE A 195 0.05 15.09 11.42
N TYR A 196 0.55 13.93 11.80
CA TYR A 196 1.94 13.69 12.11
C TYR A 196 2.51 12.51 11.33
N LEU A 197 3.78 12.61 10.96
CA LEU A 197 4.62 11.46 10.65
C LEU A 197 5.13 10.88 11.96
N VAL A 198 4.90 9.59 12.16
CA VAL A 198 5.53 8.86 13.26
C VAL A 198 6.51 7.82 12.75
N GLN A 199 7.60 7.62 13.47
CA GLN A 199 8.49 6.47 13.32
C GLN A 199 8.13 5.43 14.38
N GLY A 200 7.90 4.19 13.95
CA GLY A 200 7.57 3.08 14.81
C GLY A 200 8.70 2.05 14.90
N ASP A 201 8.68 1.30 15.99
CA ASP A 201 9.49 0.11 16.25
C ASP A 201 8.54 -1.04 16.60
N VAL A 202 8.53 -2.09 15.77
CA VAL A 202 7.62 -3.24 15.93
C VAL A 202 7.93 -3.98 17.23
N ALA A 203 9.19 -4.28 17.48
CA ALA A 203 9.60 -5.08 18.64
C ALA A 203 9.41 -4.34 19.97
N ALA A 204 9.69 -3.03 20.00
CA ALA A 204 9.51 -2.19 21.17
C ALA A 204 8.07 -1.73 21.38
N ARG A 205 7.16 -1.91 20.40
CA ARG A 205 5.78 -1.39 20.39
C ARG A 205 5.73 0.10 20.70
N LYS A 206 6.61 0.87 20.05
CA LYS A 206 6.81 2.29 20.34
C LYS A 206 6.72 3.12 19.07
N LEU A 207 6.13 4.30 19.18
CA LEU A 207 6.00 5.31 18.14
C LEU A 207 6.63 6.62 18.61
N THR A 208 7.29 7.33 17.71
CA THR A 208 7.86 8.66 18.00
C THR A 208 7.44 9.62 16.89
N VAL A 209 6.85 10.75 17.27
CA VAL A 209 6.48 11.82 16.34
C VAL A 209 7.75 12.47 15.79
N LEU A 210 7.81 12.60 14.46
CA LEU A 210 8.98 13.18 13.76
C LEU A 210 8.68 14.51 13.09
N HIS A 211 7.53 14.62 12.41
CA HIS A 211 7.21 15.77 11.55
C HIS A 211 5.68 15.95 11.47
N GLU A 212 5.22 17.14 11.06
CA GLU A 212 3.81 17.42 10.86
C GLU A 212 3.43 17.43 9.37
N GLY A 213 2.16 17.17 9.06
CA GLY A 213 1.57 17.32 7.72
C GLY A 213 1.91 16.21 6.73
N VAL A 214 2.30 15.02 7.20
CA VAL A 214 2.64 13.86 6.35
C VAL A 214 1.53 12.82 6.40
N GLU A 215 0.85 12.58 5.28
CA GLU A 215 -0.18 11.56 5.14
C GLU A 215 0.26 10.43 4.18
N CYS A 216 -0.06 9.18 4.54
CA CYS A 216 0.26 8.00 3.74
C CYS A 216 1.72 7.92 3.29
N PRO A 217 2.69 7.92 4.23
CA PRO A 217 4.11 7.89 3.88
C PRO A 217 4.49 6.63 3.11
N SER A 218 5.45 6.77 2.19
CA SER A 218 6.12 5.68 1.49
C SER A 218 7.63 5.95 1.50
N LEU A 219 8.40 5.06 2.12
CA LEU A 219 9.84 5.19 2.27
C LEU A 219 10.55 4.82 0.97
N SER A 220 11.53 5.62 0.55
CA SER A 220 12.37 5.32 -0.61
C SER A 220 13.20 4.05 -0.40
N PRO A 221 13.58 3.33 -1.49
CA PRO A 221 14.38 2.11 -1.39
C PRO A 221 15.72 2.31 -0.67
N ASP A 222 16.33 3.49 -0.75
CA ASP A 222 17.56 3.85 -0.02
C ASP A 222 17.32 4.28 1.43
N GLY A 223 16.05 4.41 1.85
CA GLY A 223 15.68 4.77 3.21
C GLY A 223 15.92 6.24 3.60
N THR A 224 16.20 7.13 2.63
CA THR A 224 16.58 8.51 2.89
C THR A 224 15.44 9.51 2.76
N ARG A 225 14.36 9.15 2.04
CA ARG A 225 13.24 10.05 1.74
C ARG A 225 11.91 9.36 1.93
N ILE A 226 10.89 10.16 2.22
CA ILE A 226 9.49 9.72 2.29
C ILE A 226 8.69 10.49 1.23
N ALA A 227 8.06 9.76 0.32
CA ALA A 227 7.02 10.30 -0.52
C ALA A 227 5.67 10.22 0.22
N PHE A 228 4.85 11.25 0.14
CA PHE A 228 3.61 11.35 0.89
C PHE A 228 2.61 12.28 0.20
N LYS A 229 1.38 12.24 0.62
CA LYS A 229 0.35 13.21 0.25
C LYS A 229 0.30 14.31 1.30
N LYS A 230 0.51 15.54 0.87
CA LYS A 230 0.42 16.75 1.70
C LYS A 230 -0.94 17.40 1.52
N ARG A 231 -1.63 17.68 2.62
CA ARG A 231 -2.93 18.36 2.56
C ARG A 231 -2.78 19.82 2.16
N MET A 232 -3.50 20.20 1.14
CA MET A 232 -3.57 21.57 0.57
C MET A 232 -5.02 22.04 0.51
N GLY A 233 -5.61 22.35 1.66
CA GLY A 233 -7.04 22.63 1.77
C GLY A 233 -7.85 21.33 1.67
N ASP A 234 -8.67 21.24 0.64
CA ASP A 234 -9.57 20.11 0.34
C ASP A 234 -8.95 19.03 -0.57
N ARG A 235 -7.71 19.20 -1.00
CA ARG A 235 -6.98 18.29 -1.89
C ARG A 235 -5.64 17.88 -1.32
N TRP A 236 -5.01 16.84 -1.90
CA TRP A 236 -3.64 16.41 -1.60
C TRP A 236 -2.70 16.64 -2.76
N GLN A 237 -1.50 17.11 -2.44
CA GLN A 237 -0.38 17.22 -3.35
C GLN A 237 0.69 16.19 -3.00
N LEU A 238 1.19 15.47 -3.99
CA LEU A 238 2.33 14.59 -3.80
C LEU A 238 3.59 15.39 -3.48
N THR A 239 4.28 14.98 -2.43
CA THR A 239 5.45 15.68 -1.89
C THR A 239 6.48 14.65 -1.43
N VAL A 240 7.75 14.97 -1.51
CA VAL A 240 8.86 14.18 -0.96
C VAL A 240 9.50 14.93 0.20
N LEU A 241 9.67 14.24 1.32
CA LEU A 241 10.39 14.69 2.51
C LEU A 241 11.77 14.05 2.56
N ASP A 242 12.83 14.83 2.63
CA ASP A 242 14.18 14.37 2.96
C ASP A 242 14.30 14.16 4.47
N LEU A 243 14.59 12.95 4.91
CA LEU A 243 14.59 12.61 6.34
C LEU A 243 15.75 13.18 7.13
N ALA A 244 16.86 13.56 6.48
CA ALA A 244 18.01 14.14 7.17
C ALA A 244 17.84 15.65 7.41
N THR A 245 17.23 16.35 6.46
CA THR A 245 17.07 17.80 6.50
C THR A 245 15.67 18.28 6.84
N MET A 246 14.69 17.37 6.81
CA MET A 246 13.25 17.65 6.92
C MET A 246 12.75 18.65 5.87
N LYS A 247 13.44 18.72 4.73
CA LYS A 247 13.04 19.57 3.62
C LYS A 247 12.05 18.86 2.72
N GLU A 248 10.97 19.55 2.40
CA GLU A 248 9.92 19.07 1.49
C GLU A 248 10.13 19.56 0.06
N ILE A 249 9.85 18.69 -0.90
CA ILE A 249 9.91 18.96 -2.34
C ILE A 249 8.56 18.55 -2.94
N PRO A 250 7.71 19.50 -3.34
CA PRO A 250 6.48 19.18 -4.07
C PRO A 250 6.80 18.53 -5.42
N LEU A 251 6.03 17.51 -5.81
CA LEU A 251 6.17 16.85 -7.10
C LEU A 251 5.41 17.58 -8.20
N ALA A 252 5.68 17.25 -9.46
CA ALA A 252 5.10 17.89 -10.62
C ALA A 252 3.61 17.55 -10.85
N GLU A 253 3.06 16.51 -10.17
CA GLU A 253 1.64 16.19 -10.22
C GLU A 253 0.80 17.32 -9.63
N LYS A 254 -0.18 17.81 -10.40
CA LYS A 254 -1.05 18.93 -10.01
C LYS A 254 -2.46 18.50 -9.64
N GLU A 255 -2.84 17.29 -10.02
CA GLU A 255 -4.15 16.74 -9.71
C GLU A 255 -4.21 16.27 -8.26
N ASP A 256 -5.41 16.07 -7.75
CA ASP A 256 -5.66 15.53 -6.43
C ASP A 256 -5.31 14.03 -6.38
N VAL A 257 -4.40 13.65 -5.49
CA VAL A 257 -3.96 12.26 -5.36
C VAL A 257 -4.18 11.75 -3.95
N ASP A 258 -5.28 11.01 -3.75
CA ASP A 258 -5.54 10.27 -2.51
C ASP A 258 -5.00 8.84 -2.60
N ASP A 259 -3.67 8.69 -2.56
CA ASP A 259 -3.02 7.39 -2.59
C ASP A 259 -1.87 7.28 -1.61
N GLN A 260 -1.48 6.03 -1.26
CA GLN A 260 -0.17 5.73 -0.69
C GLN A 260 0.74 5.27 -1.81
N VAL A 261 1.59 6.17 -2.25
CA VAL A 261 2.45 5.97 -3.43
C VAL A 261 3.44 4.83 -3.25
N GLU A 262 3.94 4.29 -4.36
CA GLU A 262 5.01 3.28 -4.40
C GLU A 262 6.24 3.87 -5.10
N TRP A 263 7.45 3.57 -4.62
CA TRP A 263 8.67 3.93 -5.31
C TRP A 263 8.97 2.91 -6.42
N LEU A 264 9.14 3.37 -7.65
CA LEU A 264 9.66 2.51 -8.73
C LEU A 264 11.15 2.24 -8.50
N ASP A 265 11.88 3.29 -8.19
CA ASP A 265 13.29 3.32 -7.81
C ASP A 265 13.57 4.57 -6.96
N ASN A 266 14.84 4.89 -6.68
CA ASN A 266 15.17 6.10 -5.91
C ASN A 266 14.88 7.41 -6.64
N ALA A 267 14.59 7.40 -7.94
CA ALA A 267 14.37 8.61 -8.74
C ALA A 267 12.91 8.80 -9.16
N ARG A 268 12.06 7.76 -9.09
CA ARG A 268 10.71 7.77 -9.65
C ARG A 268 9.69 7.17 -8.69
N ILE A 269 8.51 7.78 -8.69
CA ILE A 269 7.39 7.42 -7.82
C ILE A 269 6.21 7.01 -8.70
N LEU A 270 5.55 5.91 -8.31
CA LEU A 270 4.29 5.43 -8.87
C LEU A 270 3.13 5.80 -7.94
N TYR A 271 2.01 6.20 -8.52
CA TYR A 271 0.77 6.47 -7.80
C TYR A 271 -0.43 6.18 -8.69
N GLN A 272 -1.55 5.85 -8.10
CA GLN A 272 -2.78 5.67 -8.84
C GLN A 272 -3.61 6.97 -8.86
N ARG A 273 -4.22 7.25 -10.00
CA ARG A 273 -5.13 8.37 -10.20
C ARG A 273 -6.19 7.97 -11.24
N ALA A 274 -7.37 8.57 -11.15
CA ALA A 274 -8.37 8.43 -12.19
C ALA A 274 -7.84 8.98 -13.53
N ASN A 275 -8.20 8.31 -14.62
CA ASN A 275 -7.93 8.81 -15.96
C ASN A 275 -8.74 10.08 -16.25
N ASP A 276 -8.21 10.90 -17.14
CA ASP A 276 -8.90 12.11 -17.61
C ASP A 276 -10.02 11.79 -18.65
N ASP A 277 -10.36 10.50 -18.80
CA ASP A 277 -11.40 10.03 -19.71
C ASP A 277 -12.78 9.94 -19.04
N SER A 278 -13.82 9.80 -19.87
CA SER A 278 -15.21 9.73 -19.41
C SER A 278 -15.57 8.49 -18.60
N GLN A 279 -14.71 7.48 -18.51
CA GLN A 279 -14.95 6.23 -17.81
C GLN A 279 -14.38 6.23 -16.38
N ASN A 280 -13.51 7.19 -16.07
CA ASN A 280 -12.93 7.39 -14.74
C ASN A 280 -12.24 6.16 -14.15
N TRP A 281 -11.66 5.30 -15.02
CA TRP A 281 -10.84 4.18 -14.58
C TRP A 281 -9.55 4.66 -13.93
N MET A 282 -9.07 3.93 -12.93
CA MET A 282 -7.78 4.22 -12.32
C MET A 282 -6.64 3.75 -13.22
N SER A 283 -5.55 4.53 -13.28
CA SER A 283 -4.27 4.13 -13.89
C SER A 283 -3.13 4.43 -12.94
N VAL A 284 -2.04 3.71 -13.10
CA VAL A 284 -0.80 3.98 -12.37
C VAL A 284 0.03 4.97 -13.20
N PHE A 285 0.34 6.10 -12.61
CA PHE A 285 1.19 7.14 -13.16
C PHE A 285 2.59 7.05 -12.57
N VAL A 286 3.57 7.62 -13.28
CA VAL A 286 4.94 7.78 -12.82
C VAL A 286 5.35 9.24 -12.89
N VAL A 287 6.07 9.70 -11.85
CA VAL A 287 6.61 11.06 -11.78
C VAL A 287 8.03 11.04 -11.18
N PRO A 288 8.96 11.92 -11.63
CA PRO A 288 10.26 12.09 -10.96
C PRO A 288 10.12 12.54 -9.51
N ALA A 289 10.96 11.98 -8.63
CA ALA A 289 10.93 12.24 -7.19
C ALA A 289 11.62 13.55 -6.77
N ASP A 290 12.21 14.29 -7.70
CA ASP A 290 12.91 15.56 -7.49
C ASP A 290 12.05 16.81 -7.79
N GLY A 291 10.79 16.61 -8.13
CA GLY A 291 9.86 17.68 -8.49
C GLY A 291 9.96 18.15 -9.93
N SER A 292 10.86 17.58 -10.73
CA SER A 292 11.02 17.89 -12.17
C SER A 292 10.05 17.06 -13.05
N GLY A 293 10.05 17.34 -14.33
CA GLY A 293 9.34 16.58 -15.36
C GLY A 293 7.82 16.75 -15.31
N GLU A 294 7.12 15.82 -15.91
CA GLU A 294 5.65 15.75 -16.00
C GLU A 294 5.20 14.33 -15.67
N PRO A 295 4.00 14.14 -15.08
CA PRO A 295 3.41 12.82 -14.88
C PRO A 295 3.15 12.11 -16.21
N ASN A 296 3.43 10.80 -16.23
CA ASN A 296 3.13 9.94 -17.37
C ASN A 296 2.42 8.67 -16.92
N ILE A 297 1.56 8.10 -17.77
CA ILE A 297 0.94 6.80 -17.50
C ILE A 297 2.02 5.73 -17.56
N PHE A 298 2.13 4.95 -16.47
CA PHE A 298 3.01 3.79 -16.37
C PHE A 298 2.26 2.48 -16.66
N LEU A 299 1.06 2.30 -16.07
CA LEU A 299 0.16 1.19 -16.34
C LEU A 299 -1.27 1.72 -16.50
N GLN A 300 -1.91 1.40 -17.63
CA GLN A 300 -3.31 1.73 -17.86
C GLN A 300 -4.24 0.77 -17.11
N ASN A 301 -5.36 1.29 -16.60
CA ASN A 301 -6.41 0.52 -15.95
C ASN A 301 -5.85 -0.39 -14.83
N ALA A 302 -5.07 0.21 -13.95
CA ALA A 302 -4.33 -0.48 -12.89
C ALA A 302 -4.33 0.34 -11.60
N ALA A 303 -4.26 -0.38 -10.46
CA ALA A 303 -4.22 0.18 -9.12
C ALA A 303 -3.32 -0.62 -8.18
N SER A 304 -3.03 -0.08 -6.99
CA SER A 304 -2.28 -0.72 -5.91
C SER A 304 -0.95 -1.34 -6.39
N PRO A 305 -0.05 -0.58 -7.02
CA PRO A 305 1.22 -1.11 -7.51
C PRO A 305 2.12 -1.52 -6.33
N ALA A 306 2.74 -2.70 -6.43
CA ALA A 306 3.82 -3.16 -5.55
C ALA A 306 5.02 -3.54 -6.41
N VAL A 307 6.15 -2.88 -6.19
CA VAL A 307 7.36 -3.03 -7.02
C VAL A 307 8.36 -3.94 -6.36
N ILE A 308 8.77 -4.98 -7.07
CA ILE A 308 9.84 -5.90 -6.67
C ILE A 308 11.06 -5.59 -7.52
N ARG A 309 12.08 -5.01 -6.90
CA ARG A 309 13.30 -4.56 -7.53
C ARG A 309 14.35 -5.68 -7.54
N GLU A 310 15.37 -5.55 -8.36
CA GLU A 310 16.46 -6.52 -8.41
C GLU A 310 17.11 -6.78 -7.04
N GLN A 311 17.32 -5.73 -6.26
CA GLN A 311 17.86 -5.83 -4.90
C GLN A 311 16.95 -6.62 -3.93
N ASP A 312 15.63 -6.59 -4.17
CA ASP A 312 14.65 -7.30 -3.34
C ASP A 312 14.69 -8.81 -3.65
N ILE A 313 14.92 -9.19 -4.91
CA ILE A 313 15.08 -10.57 -5.36
C ILE A 313 16.35 -11.20 -4.76
N HIS A 314 17.48 -10.50 -4.81
CA HIS A 314 18.75 -11.01 -4.29
C HIS A 314 18.77 -11.24 -2.77
N ARG A 315 17.92 -10.54 -2.02
CA ARG A 315 17.77 -10.78 -0.58
C ARG A 315 17.13 -12.12 -0.26
N LEU A 316 16.29 -12.64 -1.15
CA LEU A 316 15.60 -13.92 -0.98
C LEU A 316 16.49 -15.10 -1.32
N SER A 317 17.56 -14.89 -2.08
CA SER A 317 18.57 -15.87 -2.43
C SER A 317 19.89 -15.49 -1.75
N PRO A 318 20.09 -15.74 -0.44
CA PRO A 318 21.40 -15.57 0.14
C PRO A 318 22.34 -16.51 -0.63
N SER A 319 23.31 -15.93 -1.33
CA SER A 319 24.35 -16.68 -2.03
C SER A 319 24.89 -17.76 -1.10
N LEU A 320 24.73 -19.03 -1.50
CA LEU A 320 25.47 -20.16 -0.98
C LEU A 320 26.96 -19.90 -1.29
N ASN A 321 27.64 -19.18 -0.41
CA ASN A 321 29.09 -19.07 -0.35
C ASN A 321 29.62 -19.88 0.81
#